data_238f4ffeb9f464e18303a26a780d1c5c
#
_entry.id   238f4ffeb9f464e18303a26a780d1c5c
#
_cell.length_a   1.000
_cell.length_b   1.000
_cell.length_c   1.000
_cell.angle_alpha   90.00
_cell.angle_beta   90.00
_cell.angle_gamma   90.00
#
_symmetry.space_group_name_H-M   'P 1'
#
loop_
_entity.id
_entity.type
_entity.pdbx_description
1 polymer ?
#
loop_
_entity_poly.entity_id
_entity_poly.type
_entity_poly.pdbx_seq_one_letter_code
_entity_poly.pdbx_strand_id
1 'polypeptide(L)'
;MNPEHPMASASSAMPRRTFLKGALSAGASAFFFPRLLAGDPSGGRINLACCGIGNRGGEVVMEFAKTGLVNFVAFCDTDMGAPHTLGVLGKFPDVPRFRDFREMFDTLGKRIDAVTVGTPDFSHFPIAMLAMSQGKHVYCEKPMGQSFRQIALMMEAERKYKVAAQMGNQGHSGANYFQFKAFTEAGIIRKVSRIDAFMNKPRRWHGMKVDGYLPEQPVPPSLDWPDWLSTAQEHSYNKGYMNGEWRSWYDFGNGALGDWGAHIFDTAHEFLRLGLPGEVEAVKLEGWSPYIFPQASTLAFRFPARGGMPPLTLNWYDGLNNFPPLPDGFGGEVVDPNIPPPSAGGKDALKRPTGKVIYGEGLTFKGGSHGSALQIIPSAMAREMESRLPKVPESPSNHVVNFLRACRGEEKCRSSFAVAGPLCQTMSLGVIAQRLNTKFRFDPSTGRITDNAKADALLSGVPPRKGWEQFYAL
;
A
#
# COMPACT_ATOMS: atom_id res chain seq x y z
N MET A 1 40.14 -54.25 -7.59
CA MET A 1 40.69 -53.39 -8.66
C MET A 1 39.70 -52.22 -8.81
N ASN A 2 40.25 -51.08 -8.51
CA ASN A 2 39.71 -49.74 -8.54
C ASN A 2 39.27 -49.29 -9.95
N PRO A 3 38.68 -48.09 -10.12
CA PRO A 3 38.27 -47.08 -9.15
C PRO A 3 36.90 -46.35 -9.43
N GLU A 4 36.42 -45.73 -8.38
CA GLU A 4 35.40 -44.72 -8.34
C GLU A 4 35.82 -43.39 -8.99
N HIS A 5 34.85 -42.66 -9.52
CA HIS A 5 34.93 -41.20 -9.65
C HIS A 5 33.63 -40.53 -9.22
N PRO A 6 33.68 -39.62 -8.26
CA PRO A 6 32.55 -38.77 -7.97
C PRO A 6 32.58 -37.50 -8.83
N MET A 7 31.50 -37.21 -9.49
CA MET A 7 31.29 -35.90 -10.14
C MET A 7 30.84 -34.89 -9.10
N ALA A 8 31.70 -33.93 -8.80
CA ALA A 8 31.37 -32.76 -8.00
C ALA A 8 30.72 -31.71 -8.89
N SER A 9 29.46 -31.35 -8.59
CA SER A 9 28.83 -30.18 -9.13
C SER A 9 29.34 -28.95 -8.39
N ALA A 10 30.14 -28.13 -9.04
CA ALA A 10 30.54 -26.82 -8.51
C ALA A 10 29.44 -25.79 -8.74
N SER A 11 28.69 -25.49 -7.70
CA SER A 11 27.89 -24.30 -7.60
C SER A 11 28.82 -23.10 -7.43
N SER A 12 28.97 -22.27 -8.47
CA SER A 12 29.75 -21.03 -8.40
C SER A 12 28.90 -19.95 -7.73
N ALA A 13 29.01 -19.86 -6.41
CA ALA A 13 28.51 -18.70 -5.67
C ALA A 13 29.38 -17.48 -6.01
N MET A 14 28.80 -16.43 -6.59
CA MET A 14 29.45 -15.17 -6.88
C MET A 14 29.91 -14.50 -5.58
N PRO A 15 31.13 -13.98 -5.48
CA PRO A 15 31.64 -13.42 -4.22
C PRO A 15 30.95 -12.10 -3.89
N ARG A 16 30.49 -11.97 -2.64
CA ARG A 16 29.76 -10.87 -1.99
C ARG A 16 30.41 -9.47 -2.10
N ARG A 17 31.63 -9.37 -2.64
CA ARG A 17 32.42 -8.13 -2.72
C ARG A 17 32.12 -7.26 -3.94
N THR A 18 31.45 -7.75 -4.95
CA THR A 18 31.24 -7.01 -6.20
C THR A 18 30.08 -6.04 -6.10
N PHE A 19 29.07 -6.32 -5.27
CA PHE A 19 27.91 -5.45 -5.08
C PHE A 19 28.25 -4.11 -4.36
N LEU A 20 29.17 -4.15 -3.42
CA LEU A 20 29.59 -2.95 -2.65
C LEU A 20 30.52 -1.98 -3.41
N LYS A 21 31.16 -2.45 -4.49
CA LYS A 21 32.08 -1.56 -5.25
C LYS A 21 31.39 -0.69 -6.29
N GLY A 22 30.16 -1.01 -6.69
CA GLY A 22 29.38 -0.20 -7.62
C GLY A 22 28.71 1.03 -7.00
N ALA A 23 28.56 1.06 -5.68
CA ALA A 23 27.85 2.12 -4.97
C ALA A 23 28.73 3.25 -4.44
N LEU A 24 30.07 3.13 -4.50
CA LEU A 24 31.01 4.07 -3.87
C LEU A 24 31.81 4.97 -4.83
N SER A 25 31.56 4.94 -6.15
CA SER A 25 32.34 5.71 -7.12
C SER A 25 31.54 6.71 -7.98
N ALA A 26 30.49 7.33 -7.46
CA ALA A 26 29.78 8.41 -8.16
C ALA A 26 29.69 9.67 -7.29
N GLY A 27 30.82 10.22 -6.91
CA GLY A 27 30.94 11.59 -6.47
C GLY A 27 31.13 12.52 -7.68
N ALA A 28 30.03 12.95 -8.32
CA ALA A 28 30.00 14.14 -9.18
C ALA A 28 28.53 14.53 -9.34
N SER A 29 28.18 15.70 -8.82
CA SER A 29 26.87 16.33 -8.93
C SER A 29 26.57 16.66 -10.39
N ALA A 30 25.89 15.76 -11.09
CA ALA A 30 25.22 16.08 -12.33
C ALA A 30 23.72 15.85 -12.11
N PHE A 31 22.93 16.86 -12.38
CA PHE A 31 21.47 16.78 -12.40
C PHE A 31 21.05 15.77 -13.46
N PHE A 32 20.86 14.51 -13.08
CA PHE A 32 20.25 13.53 -13.92
C PHE A 32 18.73 13.61 -13.75
N PHE A 33 18.09 14.46 -14.55
CA PHE A 33 16.75 14.11 -15.03
C PHE A 33 16.96 12.92 -15.98
N PRO A 34 16.23 11.80 -15.85
CA PRO A 34 16.24 10.80 -16.90
C PRO A 34 15.75 11.47 -18.19
N ARG A 35 16.67 11.73 -19.10
CA ARG A 35 16.36 12.24 -20.43
C ARG A 35 15.62 11.15 -21.18
N LEU A 36 14.32 11.27 -21.35
CA LEU A 36 13.67 10.77 -22.57
C LEU A 36 14.21 11.63 -23.72
N LEU A 37 15.28 11.17 -24.35
CA LEU A 37 15.87 11.84 -25.48
C LEU A 37 14.93 11.70 -26.67
N ALA A 38 14.68 12.79 -27.38
CA ALA A 38 14.10 12.76 -28.70
C ALA A 38 14.96 11.82 -29.58
N GLY A 39 14.39 10.68 -29.96
CA GLY A 39 15.07 9.63 -30.73
C GLY A 39 15.18 8.27 -30.04
N ASP A 40 14.51 8.08 -28.87
CA ASP A 40 14.47 6.80 -28.16
C ASP A 40 13.70 5.74 -29.00
N PRO A 41 14.31 4.53 -29.21
CA PRO A 41 13.63 3.40 -29.86
C PRO A 41 12.33 2.96 -29.19
N SER A 42 12.07 3.35 -27.93
CA SER A 42 10.84 3.08 -27.20
C SER A 42 9.62 3.83 -27.72
N GLY A 43 9.78 4.78 -28.65
CA GLY A 43 8.70 5.64 -29.14
C GLY A 43 8.08 6.51 -28.05
N GLY A 44 8.84 6.89 -27.02
CA GLY A 44 8.38 7.68 -25.88
C GLY A 44 7.60 6.86 -24.82
N ARG A 45 7.57 5.53 -24.92
CA ARG A 45 6.96 4.65 -23.92
C ARG A 45 7.92 4.38 -22.76
N ILE A 46 7.36 4.14 -21.57
CA ILE A 46 8.10 3.74 -20.38
C ILE A 46 8.41 2.24 -20.45
N ASN A 47 9.68 1.86 -20.32
CA ASN A 47 10.08 0.45 -20.22
C ASN A 47 9.78 -0.04 -18.79
N LEU A 48 8.70 -0.81 -18.66
CA LEU A 48 8.12 -1.22 -17.40
C LEU A 48 8.45 -2.68 -17.09
N ALA A 49 9.07 -2.93 -15.93
CA ALA A 49 9.16 -4.25 -15.32
C ALA A 49 8.06 -4.42 -14.27
N CYS A 50 7.51 -5.63 -14.12
CA CYS A 50 6.43 -5.88 -13.18
C CYS A 50 6.80 -7.02 -12.24
N CYS A 51 6.83 -6.76 -10.93
CA CYS A 51 7.08 -7.72 -9.87
C CYS A 51 5.75 -8.05 -9.16
N GLY A 52 5.40 -9.36 -9.11
CA GLY A 52 4.09 -9.81 -8.69
C GLY A 52 3.04 -9.54 -9.78
N ILE A 53 2.77 -10.55 -10.61
CA ILE A 53 1.88 -10.41 -11.77
C ILE A 53 0.61 -11.25 -11.67
N GLY A 54 0.35 -11.83 -10.49
CA GLY A 54 -0.87 -12.56 -10.18
C GLY A 54 -1.92 -11.70 -9.48
N ASN A 55 -3.18 -12.11 -9.52
CA ASN A 55 -4.28 -11.45 -8.80
C ASN A 55 -4.27 -9.91 -9.01
N ARG A 56 -4.14 -9.11 -7.93
CA ARG A 56 -4.09 -7.63 -8.01
C ARG A 56 -2.91 -7.13 -8.86
N GLY A 57 -1.74 -7.76 -8.75
CA GLY A 57 -0.60 -7.42 -9.61
C GLY A 57 -0.91 -7.61 -11.09
N GLY A 58 -1.63 -8.69 -11.45
CA GLY A 58 -2.12 -8.93 -12.81
C GLY A 58 -3.11 -7.87 -13.29
N GLU A 59 -4.03 -7.41 -12.41
CA GLU A 59 -4.92 -6.29 -12.73
C GLU A 59 -4.12 -5.01 -13.00
N VAL A 60 -3.09 -4.72 -12.19
CA VAL A 60 -2.18 -3.58 -12.39
C VAL A 60 -1.48 -3.67 -13.75
N VAL A 61 -0.92 -4.83 -14.10
CA VAL A 61 -0.33 -5.05 -15.43
C VAL A 61 -1.32 -4.69 -16.54
N MET A 62 -2.57 -5.14 -16.42
CA MET A 62 -3.60 -4.85 -17.43
C MET A 62 -4.04 -3.38 -17.44
N GLU A 63 -4.06 -2.71 -16.29
CA GLU A 63 -4.32 -1.27 -16.22
C GLU A 63 -3.22 -0.47 -16.93
N PHE A 64 -1.95 -0.83 -16.74
CA PHE A 64 -0.82 -0.23 -17.47
C PHE A 64 -0.86 -0.54 -18.96
N ALA A 65 -1.17 -1.77 -19.36
CA ALA A 65 -1.30 -2.16 -20.77
C ALA A 65 -2.33 -1.32 -21.52
N LYS A 66 -3.49 -1.07 -20.90
CA LYS A 66 -4.57 -0.26 -21.48
C LYS A 66 -4.18 1.18 -21.79
N THR A 67 -3.14 1.71 -21.14
CA THR A 67 -2.69 3.09 -21.40
C THR A 67 -2.03 3.25 -22.76
N GLY A 68 -1.44 2.20 -23.33
CA GLY A 68 -0.59 2.27 -24.53
C GLY A 68 0.73 3.01 -24.32
N LEU A 69 1.07 3.40 -23.10
CA LEU A 69 2.22 4.24 -22.75
C LEU A 69 3.42 3.46 -22.21
N VAL A 70 3.35 2.13 -22.18
CA VAL A 70 4.42 1.27 -21.63
C VAL A 70 4.89 0.22 -22.65
N ASN A 71 6.15 -0.19 -22.51
CA ASN A 71 6.70 -1.42 -23.05
C ASN A 71 7.02 -2.33 -21.88
N PHE A 72 6.39 -3.50 -21.80
CA PHE A 72 6.77 -4.49 -20.79
C PHE A 72 8.12 -5.11 -21.16
N VAL A 73 9.12 -4.95 -20.31
CA VAL A 73 10.48 -5.44 -20.53
C VAL A 73 10.85 -6.65 -19.66
N ALA A 74 10.10 -6.88 -18.58
CA ALA A 74 10.26 -8.05 -17.72
C ALA A 74 9.00 -8.31 -16.87
N PHE A 75 8.72 -9.58 -16.61
CA PHE A 75 7.81 -10.04 -15.56
C PHE A 75 8.58 -10.86 -14.53
N CYS A 76 8.34 -10.57 -13.26
CA CYS A 76 8.92 -11.29 -12.14
C CYS A 76 7.82 -11.77 -11.18
N ASP A 77 7.79 -13.07 -10.92
CA ASP A 77 6.90 -13.68 -9.93
C ASP A 77 7.53 -14.97 -9.40
N THR A 78 7.40 -15.23 -8.13
CA THR A 78 7.98 -16.43 -7.49
C THR A 78 7.21 -17.71 -7.83
N ASP A 79 5.97 -17.61 -8.33
CA ASP A 79 5.15 -18.73 -8.79
C ASP A 79 4.74 -18.58 -10.26
N MET A 80 5.62 -18.95 -11.17
CA MET A 80 5.39 -18.85 -12.62
C MET A 80 4.37 -19.86 -13.17
N GLY A 81 3.93 -20.83 -12.37
CA GLY A 81 2.95 -21.84 -12.75
C GLY A 81 1.57 -21.63 -12.13
N ALA A 82 1.41 -20.65 -11.26
CA ALA A 82 0.11 -20.37 -10.64
C ALA A 82 -0.92 -19.92 -11.69
N PRO A 83 -2.18 -20.38 -11.61
CA PRO A 83 -3.22 -20.03 -12.59
C PRO A 83 -3.39 -18.52 -12.81
N HIS A 84 -3.28 -17.73 -11.75
CA HIS A 84 -3.40 -16.27 -11.81
C HIS A 84 -2.19 -15.62 -12.49
N THR A 85 -0.99 -16.19 -12.42
CA THR A 85 0.21 -15.74 -13.09
C THR A 85 0.16 -16.12 -14.59
N LEU A 86 -0.24 -17.35 -14.91
CA LEU A 86 -0.37 -17.84 -16.28
C LEU A 86 -1.34 -16.99 -17.10
N GLY A 87 -2.37 -16.40 -16.48
CA GLY A 87 -3.32 -15.51 -17.15
C GLY A 87 -2.66 -14.24 -17.74
N VAL A 88 -1.64 -13.69 -17.09
CA VAL A 88 -0.84 -12.56 -17.61
C VAL A 88 0.18 -13.05 -18.63
N LEU A 89 0.92 -14.12 -18.31
CA LEU A 89 1.97 -14.66 -19.18
C LEU A 89 1.45 -15.08 -20.54
N GLY A 90 0.21 -15.60 -20.60
CA GLY A 90 -0.44 -15.97 -21.87
C GLY A 90 -0.81 -14.78 -22.76
N LYS A 91 -1.02 -13.59 -22.16
CA LYS A 91 -1.30 -12.36 -22.92
C LYS A 91 -0.04 -11.68 -23.44
N PHE A 92 1.10 -11.93 -22.81
CA PHE A 92 2.38 -11.32 -23.15
C PHE A 92 3.47 -12.41 -23.22
N PRO A 93 3.40 -13.33 -24.21
CA PRO A 93 4.26 -14.51 -24.29
C PRO A 93 5.74 -14.18 -24.49
N ASP A 94 6.06 -13.05 -25.14
CA ASP A 94 7.42 -12.67 -25.53
C ASP A 94 8.16 -11.87 -24.46
N VAL A 95 7.49 -11.49 -23.36
CA VAL A 95 8.12 -10.72 -22.27
C VAL A 95 9.02 -11.65 -21.43
N PRO A 96 10.30 -11.29 -21.22
CA PRO A 96 11.21 -12.05 -20.36
C PRO A 96 10.65 -12.29 -18.95
N ARG A 97 10.96 -13.47 -18.39
CA ARG A 97 10.38 -13.95 -17.12
C ARG A 97 11.48 -14.24 -16.12
N PHE A 98 11.26 -13.82 -14.87
CA PHE A 98 12.19 -14.01 -13.76
C PHE A 98 11.43 -14.50 -12.52
N ARG A 99 12.06 -15.35 -11.71
CA ARG A 99 11.52 -15.71 -10.39
C ARG A 99 12.07 -14.80 -9.29
N ASP A 100 13.32 -14.38 -9.44
CA ASP A 100 14.03 -13.49 -8.54
C ASP A 100 14.14 -12.09 -9.14
N PHE A 101 13.62 -11.09 -8.44
CA PHE A 101 13.72 -9.69 -8.88
C PHE A 101 15.17 -9.18 -8.90
N ARG A 102 16.06 -9.72 -8.06
CA ARG A 102 17.47 -9.35 -8.04
C ARG A 102 18.15 -9.75 -9.35
N GLU A 103 17.89 -10.99 -9.81
CA GLU A 103 18.36 -11.47 -11.12
C GLU A 103 17.80 -10.63 -12.27
N MET A 104 16.50 -10.24 -12.18
CA MET A 104 15.89 -9.36 -13.17
C MET A 104 16.61 -8.03 -13.26
N PHE A 105 16.92 -7.40 -12.14
CA PHE A 105 17.64 -6.12 -12.11
C PHE A 105 19.09 -6.27 -12.57
N ASP A 106 19.79 -7.34 -12.21
CA ASP A 106 21.15 -7.59 -12.65
C ASP A 106 21.20 -7.79 -14.18
N THR A 107 20.22 -8.47 -14.75
CA THR A 107 20.17 -8.79 -16.17
C THR A 107 19.66 -7.62 -17.03
N LEU A 108 18.59 -6.98 -16.61
CA LEU A 108 17.85 -6.00 -17.41
C LEU A 108 17.82 -4.58 -16.84
N GLY A 109 18.47 -4.31 -15.70
CA GLY A 109 18.36 -3.04 -15.00
C GLY A 109 18.62 -1.81 -15.87
N LYS A 110 19.53 -1.86 -16.85
CA LYS A 110 19.78 -0.75 -17.79
C LYS A 110 18.62 -0.46 -18.75
N ARG A 111 17.74 -1.45 -18.97
CA ARG A 111 16.59 -1.35 -19.86
C ARG A 111 15.30 -0.97 -19.15
N ILE A 112 15.28 -1.01 -17.83
CA ILE A 112 14.12 -0.71 -16.99
C ILE A 112 14.09 0.79 -16.69
N ASP A 113 12.97 1.45 -16.92
CA ASP A 113 12.71 2.84 -16.51
C ASP A 113 11.88 2.88 -15.23
N ALA A 114 10.89 2.00 -15.11
CA ALA A 114 9.97 1.93 -13.98
C ALA A 114 9.62 0.49 -13.61
N VAL A 115 9.17 0.32 -12.36
CA VAL A 115 8.76 -0.99 -11.83
C VAL A 115 7.39 -0.88 -11.17
N THR A 116 6.51 -1.86 -11.43
CA THR A 116 5.34 -2.07 -10.57
C THR A 116 5.64 -3.16 -9.55
N VAL A 117 5.19 -2.95 -8.32
CA VAL A 117 5.31 -3.90 -7.21
C VAL A 117 3.92 -4.28 -6.74
N GLY A 118 3.46 -5.47 -7.16
CA GLY A 118 2.13 -6.02 -6.87
C GLY A 118 2.19 -7.35 -6.09
N THR A 119 3.27 -7.56 -5.36
CA THR A 119 3.56 -8.72 -4.53
C THR A 119 2.79 -8.69 -3.19
N PRO A 120 2.91 -9.67 -2.30
CA PRO A 120 2.45 -9.55 -0.90
C PRO A 120 3.14 -8.40 -0.15
N ASP A 121 2.44 -7.82 0.86
CA ASP A 121 2.83 -6.60 1.57
C ASP A 121 4.29 -6.60 2.05
N PHE A 122 4.74 -7.70 2.64
CA PHE A 122 6.09 -7.83 3.24
C PHE A 122 7.24 -7.79 2.23
N SER A 123 6.96 -8.06 0.95
CA SER A 123 7.97 -8.03 -0.12
C SER A 123 7.96 -6.73 -0.94
N HIS A 124 7.05 -5.79 -0.67
CA HIS A 124 7.04 -4.48 -1.32
C HIS A 124 8.35 -3.72 -1.09
N PHE A 125 8.81 -3.69 0.14
CA PHE A 125 9.96 -2.91 0.58
C PHE A 125 11.26 -3.25 -0.16
N PRO A 126 11.77 -4.51 -0.18
CA PRO A 126 13.05 -4.79 -0.80
C PRO A 126 13.06 -4.55 -2.31
N ILE A 127 11.95 -4.83 -2.99
CA ILE A 127 11.82 -4.60 -4.44
C ILE A 127 11.85 -3.09 -4.74
N ALA A 128 11.06 -2.29 -4.01
CA ALA A 128 11.01 -0.85 -4.19
C ALA A 128 12.35 -0.19 -3.86
N MET A 129 13.03 -0.63 -2.78
CA MET A 129 14.35 -0.11 -2.40
C MET A 129 15.41 -0.38 -3.45
N LEU A 130 15.46 -1.61 -3.98
CA LEU A 130 16.39 -1.95 -5.06
C LEU A 130 16.13 -1.10 -6.31
N ALA A 131 14.86 -1.00 -6.72
CA ALA A 131 14.47 -0.19 -7.86
C ALA A 131 14.92 1.27 -7.72
N MET A 132 14.54 1.90 -6.59
CA MET A 132 14.88 3.31 -6.33
C MET A 132 16.39 3.54 -6.25
N SER A 133 17.15 2.63 -5.62
CA SER A 133 18.62 2.74 -5.54
C SER A 133 19.32 2.69 -6.90
N GLN A 134 18.67 2.07 -7.89
CA GLN A 134 19.11 2.06 -9.29
C GLN A 134 18.51 3.19 -10.13
N GLY A 135 17.86 4.18 -9.50
CA GLY A 135 17.25 5.33 -10.18
C GLY A 135 15.98 4.98 -10.97
N LYS A 136 15.28 3.88 -10.65
CA LYS A 136 14.04 3.48 -11.32
C LYS A 136 12.83 4.07 -10.61
N HIS A 137 11.83 4.48 -11.39
CA HIS A 137 10.54 4.89 -10.88
C HIS A 137 9.75 3.69 -10.33
N VAL A 138 8.92 3.91 -9.30
CA VAL A 138 8.23 2.82 -8.61
C VAL A 138 6.74 3.09 -8.46
N TYR A 139 5.92 2.16 -8.93
CA TYR A 139 4.51 2.07 -8.57
C TYR A 139 4.33 0.88 -7.64
N CYS A 140 4.07 1.14 -6.35
CA CYS A 140 3.99 0.09 -5.32
C CYS A 140 2.55 -0.05 -4.83
N GLU A 141 1.98 -1.26 -4.89
CA GLU A 141 0.66 -1.52 -4.33
C GLU A 141 0.61 -1.19 -2.82
N LYS A 142 -0.57 -0.96 -2.33
CA LYS A 142 -0.84 -0.60 -0.94
C LYS A 142 -0.93 -1.87 -0.05
N PRO A 143 -0.54 -1.73 1.23
CA PRO A 143 0.23 -0.62 1.82
C PRO A 143 1.69 -0.66 1.36
N MET A 144 2.37 0.50 1.37
CA MET A 144 3.74 0.64 0.86
C MET A 144 4.74 -0.37 1.45
N GLY A 145 4.62 -0.67 2.73
CA GLY A 145 5.51 -1.56 3.46
C GLY A 145 4.83 -2.16 4.68
N GLN A 146 5.48 -3.11 5.29
CA GLN A 146 4.94 -3.85 6.42
C GLN A 146 5.20 -3.17 7.77
N SER A 147 6.34 -2.50 7.96
CA SER A 147 6.71 -1.87 9.22
C SER A 147 6.85 -0.35 9.09
N PHE A 148 6.73 0.35 10.22
CA PHE A 148 6.91 1.79 10.30
C PHE A 148 8.27 2.22 9.73
N ARG A 149 9.35 1.50 10.07
CA ARG A 149 10.70 1.77 9.58
C ARG A 149 10.84 1.55 8.08
N GLN A 150 10.31 0.46 7.53
CA GLN A 150 10.35 0.21 6.08
C GLN A 150 9.70 1.37 5.31
N ILE A 151 8.55 1.84 5.78
CA ILE A 151 7.84 2.96 5.17
C ILE A 151 8.68 4.25 5.24
N ALA A 152 9.32 4.51 6.39
CA ALA A 152 10.22 5.66 6.54
C ALA A 152 11.41 5.60 5.56
N LEU A 153 12.04 4.44 5.42
CA LEU A 153 13.14 4.23 4.47
C LEU A 153 12.70 4.40 3.01
N MET A 154 11.50 3.96 2.65
CA MET A 154 10.96 4.17 1.29
C MET A 154 10.72 5.64 0.97
N MET A 155 10.19 6.43 1.93
CA MET A 155 10.06 7.89 1.77
C MET A 155 11.42 8.58 1.62
N GLU A 156 12.41 8.14 2.39
CA GLU A 156 13.76 8.66 2.31
C GLU A 156 14.43 8.30 0.98
N ALA A 157 14.23 7.07 0.49
CA ALA A 157 14.75 6.62 -0.79
C ALA A 157 14.16 7.42 -1.97
N GLU A 158 12.83 7.67 -1.98
CA GLU A 158 12.20 8.56 -2.97
C GLU A 158 12.91 9.92 -3.03
N ARG A 159 13.10 10.54 -1.86
CA ARG A 159 13.77 11.85 -1.74
C ARG A 159 15.23 11.80 -2.18
N LYS A 160 15.98 10.77 -1.73
CA LYS A 160 17.42 10.61 -1.99
C LYS A 160 17.70 10.37 -3.47
N TYR A 161 16.95 9.45 -4.07
CA TYR A 161 17.19 9.05 -5.46
C TYR A 161 16.40 9.88 -6.47
N LYS A 162 15.51 10.78 -6.02
CA LYS A 162 14.74 11.72 -6.86
C LYS A 162 13.94 11.03 -7.96
N VAL A 163 13.35 9.90 -7.67
CA VAL A 163 12.53 9.13 -8.59
C VAL A 163 11.04 9.44 -8.37
N ALA A 164 10.22 9.22 -9.40
CA ALA A 164 8.77 9.20 -9.21
C ALA A 164 8.40 7.89 -8.50
N ALA A 165 7.80 7.99 -7.32
CA ALA A 165 7.31 6.85 -6.57
C ALA A 165 5.85 7.09 -6.20
N GLN A 166 4.97 6.12 -6.44
CA GLN A 166 3.53 6.23 -6.21
C GLN A 166 2.98 4.98 -5.56
N MET A 167 2.17 5.17 -4.52
CA MET A 167 1.40 4.07 -3.93
C MET A 167 0.16 3.74 -4.78
N GLY A 168 -0.18 2.45 -4.89
CA GLY A 168 -1.29 1.92 -5.68
C GLY A 168 -2.68 2.05 -5.04
N ASN A 169 -2.96 3.11 -4.29
CA ASN A 169 -4.28 3.43 -3.77
C ASN A 169 -5.06 4.28 -4.79
N GLN A 170 -5.45 3.68 -5.89
CA GLN A 170 -6.01 4.34 -7.08
C GLN A 170 -7.15 5.32 -6.81
N GLY A 171 -7.91 5.13 -5.73
CA GLY A 171 -8.94 6.07 -5.26
C GLY A 171 -8.41 7.48 -4.98
N HIS A 172 -7.12 7.63 -4.71
CA HIS A 172 -6.43 8.91 -4.51
C HIS A 172 -6.39 9.80 -5.77
N SER A 173 -6.73 9.28 -6.93
CA SER A 173 -6.94 10.04 -8.17
C SER A 173 -8.40 10.07 -8.61
N GLY A 174 -9.33 9.63 -7.76
CA GLY A 174 -10.76 9.63 -8.02
C GLY A 174 -11.46 10.96 -7.65
N ALA A 175 -12.76 11.01 -7.86
CA ALA A 175 -13.58 12.20 -7.62
C ALA A 175 -13.46 12.73 -6.18
N ASN A 176 -13.34 11.83 -5.19
CA ASN A 176 -13.20 12.24 -3.79
C ASN A 176 -11.94 13.07 -3.52
N TYR A 177 -10.81 12.79 -4.20
CA TYR A 177 -9.59 13.56 -4.04
C TYR A 177 -9.82 15.05 -4.35
N PHE A 178 -10.37 15.33 -5.53
CA PHE A 178 -10.60 16.70 -6.00
C PHE A 178 -11.70 17.40 -5.20
N GLN A 179 -12.76 16.67 -4.86
CA GLN A 179 -13.85 17.18 -4.02
C GLN A 179 -13.35 17.52 -2.61
N PHE A 180 -12.63 16.60 -1.97
CA PHE A 180 -12.14 16.81 -0.61
C PHE A 180 -11.22 18.03 -0.54
N LYS A 181 -10.31 18.14 -1.51
CA LYS A 181 -9.45 19.31 -1.66
C LYS A 181 -10.25 20.59 -1.80
N ALA A 182 -11.17 20.66 -2.78
CA ALA A 182 -11.99 21.83 -3.02
C ALA A 182 -12.84 22.21 -1.80
N PHE A 183 -13.44 21.23 -1.12
CA PHE A 183 -14.26 21.45 0.07
C PHE A 183 -13.45 21.95 1.27
N THR A 184 -12.23 21.48 1.41
CA THR A 184 -11.31 21.93 2.47
C THR A 184 -10.83 23.36 2.19
N GLU A 185 -10.43 23.65 0.95
CA GLU A 185 -9.98 24.99 0.53
C GLU A 185 -11.10 26.05 0.64
N ALA A 186 -12.35 25.67 0.35
CA ALA A 186 -13.53 26.53 0.49
C ALA A 186 -14.06 26.61 1.94
N GLY A 187 -13.45 25.91 2.90
CA GLY A 187 -13.90 25.91 4.29
C GLY A 187 -15.24 25.16 4.53
N ILE A 188 -15.69 24.34 3.59
CA ILE A 188 -16.85 23.45 3.74
C ILE A 188 -16.52 22.33 4.73
N ILE A 189 -15.35 21.69 4.55
CA ILE A 189 -14.79 20.73 5.52
C ILE A 189 -13.87 21.50 6.44
N ARG A 190 -14.29 21.74 7.68
CA ARG A 190 -13.51 22.51 8.67
C ARG A 190 -13.69 21.96 10.07
N LYS A 191 -12.67 22.18 10.92
CA LYS A 191 -12.63 21.82 12.34
C LYS A 191 -13.14 20.41 12.62
N VAL A 192 -12.69 19.46 11.78
CA VAL A 192 -13.03 18.04 11.95
C VAL A 192 -12.42 17.52 13.25
N SER A 193 -13.27 16.96 14.12
CA SER A 193 -12.89 16.41 15.43
C SER A 193 -12.97 14.88 15.50
N ARG A 194 -13.76 14.23 14.63
CA ARG A 194 -13.93 12.79 14.60
C ARG A 194 -14.12 12.29 13.17
N ILE A 195 -13.51 11.12 12.92
CA ILE A 195 -13.75 10.30 11.72
C ILE A 195 -14.03 8.88 12.19
N ASP A 196 -15.14 8.31 11.75
CA ASP A 196 -15.43 6.88 11.92
C ASP A 196 -15.26 6.21 10.55
N ALA A 197 -14.25 5.35 10.43
CA ALA A 197 -13.91 4.62 9.22
C ALA A 197 -14.20 3.13 9.44
N PHE A 198 -14.87 2.48 8.50
CA PHE A 198 -15.36 1.12 8.73
C PHE A 198 -15.34 0.26 7.45
N MET A 199 -15.06 -1.03 7.65
CA MET A 199 -15.07 -2.06 6.62
C MET A 199 -15.87 -3.27 7.10
N ASN A 200 -17.19 -3.25 6.92
CA ASN A 200 -18.09 -4.32 7.35
C ASN A 200 -18.16 -5.44 6.30
N LYS A 201 -17.06 -6.17 6.14
CA LYS A 201 -16.97 -7.31 5.22
C LYS A 201 -16.35 -8.52 5.89
N PRO A 202 -16.79 -9.75 5.53
CA PRO A 202 -16.09 -10.95 5.96
C PRO A 202 -14.69 -10.98 5.36
N ARG A 203 -13.73 -11.41 6.17
CA ARG A 203 -12.35 -11.63 5.73
C ARG A 203 -12.08 -13.13 5.63
N ARG A 204 -11.03 -13.51 4.89
CA ARG A 204 -10.68 -14.89 4.58
C ARG A 204 -10.40 -15.75 5.82
N TRP A 205 -9.82 -15.13 6.85
CA TRP A 205 -9.41 -15.78 8.10
C TRP A 205 -10.45 -15.71 9.23
N HIS A 206 -11.61 -15.15 9.00
CA HIS A 206 -12.65 -15.07 10.03
C HIS A 206 -13.01 -16.46 10.55
N GLY A 207 -13.03 -16.61 11.89
CA GLY A 207 -13.28 -17.87 12.55
C GLY A 207 -12.07 -18.82 12.64
N MET A 208 -10.97 -18.50 11.99
CA MET A 208 -9.74 -19.31 12.11
C MET A 208 -9.21 -19.25 13.55
N LYS A 209 -8.92 -20.41 14.12
CA LYS A 209 -8.22 -20.56 15.38
C LYS A 209 -6.87 -21.19 15.12
N VAL A 210 -5.81 -20.54 15.55
CA VAL A 210 -4.43 -21.02 15.39
C VAL A 210 -3.67 -20.87 16.69
N ASP A 211 -2.96 -21.92 17.06
CA ASP A 211 -2.07 -21.96 18.23
C ASP A 211 -0.59 -21.84 17.82
N GLY A 212 -0.34 -21.66 16.54
CA GLY A 212 0.99 -21.55 15.94
C GLY A 212 0.92 -21.37 14.44
N TYR A 213 2.06 -21.52 13.78
CA TYR A 213 2.13 -21.54 12.32
C TYR A 213 1.59 -22.86 11.75
N LEU A 214 1.20 -22.81 10.48
CA LEU A 214 0.63 -23.97 9.80
C LEU A 214 1.68 -25.07 9.61
N PRO A 215 1.28 -26.37 9.63
CA PRO A 215 2.21 -27.47 9.43
C PRO A 215 2.81 -27.46 8.03
N GLU A 216 4.00 -27.99 7.92
CA GLU A 216 4.72 -28.10 6.65
C GLU A 216 3.97 -28.91 5.59
N GLN A 217 4.04 -28.45 4.36
CA GLN A 217 3.53 -29.12 3.17
C GLN A 217 4.61 -29.11 2.06
N PRO A 218 4.55 -30.04 1.09
CA PRO A 218 5.44 -30.02 -0.07
C PRO A 218 5.28 -28.73 -0.86
N VAL A 219 6.41 -28.08 -1.17
CA VAL A 219 6.44 -26.88 -2.02
C VAL A 219 6.06 -27.26 -3.45
N PRO A 220 5.10 -26.57 -4.12
CA PRO A 220 4.82 -26.80 -5.52
C PRO A 220 6.05 -26.55 -6.40
N PRO A 221 6.30 -27.37 -7.45
CA PRO A 221 7.50 -27.24 -8.31
C PRO A 221 7.57 -25.87 -9.04
N SER A 222 6.44 -25.21 -9.22
CA SER A 222 6.36 -23.89 -9.87
C SER A 222 6.75 -22.74 -8.95
N LEU A 223 6.73 -22.94 -7.62
CA LEU A 223 6.94 -21.91 -6.61
C LEU A 223 8.38 -21.91 -6.11
N ASP A 224 9.02 -20.75 -6.10
CA ASP A 224 10.23 -20.49 -5.35
C ASP A 224 9.88 -19.99 -3.95
N TRP A 225 9.81 -20.92 -2.98
CA TRP A 225 9.41 -20.60 -1.61
C TRP A 225 10.42 -19.72 -0.87
N PRO A 226 11.74 -19.94 -0.96
CA PRO A 226 12.76 -19.06 -0.41
C PRO A 226 12.64 -17.62 -0.89
N ASP A 227 12.41 -17.39 -2.18
CA ASP A 227 12.25 -16.06 -2.74
C ASP A 227 10.88 -15.46 -2.41
N TRP A 228 9.83 -16.30 -2.29
CA TRP A 228 8.53 -15.85 -1.82
C TRP A 228 8.59 -15.30 -0.38
N LEU A 229 9.34 -15.94 0.52
CA LEU A 229 9.55 -15.46 1.89
C LEU A 229 10.25 -14.09 1.94
N SER A 230 11.00 -13.71 0.93
CA SER A 230 11.62 -12.39 0.84
C SER A 230 12.32 -12.00 2.14
N THR A 231 11.97 -10.88 2.76
CA THR A 231 12.51 -10.41 4.04
C THR A 231 11.90 -11.09 5.28
N ALA A 232 10.80 -11.84 5.15
CA ALA A 232 10.19 -12.55 6.28
C ALA A 232 11.13 -13.60 6.85
N GLN A 233 10.93 -13.94 8.12
CA GLN A 233 11.68 -15.03 8.76
C GLN A 233 11.37 -16.38 8.09
N GLU A 234 12.20 -17.38 8.36
CA GLU A 234 12.00 -18.73 7.82
C GLU A 234 10.69 -19.33 8.31
N HIS A 235 9.88 -19.79 7.37
CA HIS A 235 8.66 -20.55 7.59
C HIS A 235 8.65 -21.76 6.68
N SER A 236 8.17 -22.90 7.18
CA SER A 236 7.81 -24.03 6.32
C SER A 236 6.66 -23.63 5.41
N TYR A 237 6.67 -24.13 4.18
CA TYR A 237 5.59 -23.88 3.23
C TYR A 237 4.27 -24.48 3.70
N ASN A 238 3.19 -23.72 3.53
CA ASN A 238 1.84 -24.22 3.60
C ASN A 238 0.95 -23.42 2.63
N LYS A 239 0.07 -24.13 1.90
CA LYS A 239 -0.87 -23.48 0.96
C LYS A 239 -1.80 -22.46 1.63
N GLY A 240 -2.01 -22.54 2.95
CA GLY A 240 -2.79 -21.60 3.74
C GLY A 240 -2.14 -20.23 3.89
N TYR A 241 -0.91 -20.03 3.42
CA TYR A 241 -0.28 -18.71 3.28
C TYR A 241 -0.48 -18.10 1.89
N MET A 242 -0.93 -18.89 0.91
CA MET A 242 -0.99 -18.48 -0.50
C MET A 242 -2.31 -17.78 -0.86
N ASN A 243 -2.41 -17.29 -2.10
CA ASN A 243 -3.63 -16.75 -2.71
C ASN A 243 -4.33 -15.64 -1.90
N GLY A 244 -3.52 -14.81 -1.21
CA GLY A 244 -4.02 -13.69 -0.41
C GLY A 244 -4.31 -14.04 1.05
N GLU A 245 -4.23 -15.31 1.46
CA GLU A 245 -4.36 -15.71 2.87
C GLU A 245 -3.19 -15.21 3.74
N TRP A 246 -2.05 -14.91 3.12
CA TRP A 246 -0.91 -14.25 3.76
C TRP A 246 -1.31 -12.95 4.50
N ARG A 247 -2.35 -12.24 4.03
CA ARG A 247 -2.87 -11.04 4.69
C ARG A 247 -3.38 -11.28 6.11
N SER A 248 -3.69 -12.53 6.42
CA SER A 248 -4.16 -12.95 7.74
C SER A 248 -3.04 -12.97 8.79
N TRP A 249 -1.79 -13.10 8.36
CA TRP A 249 -0.66 -13.36 9.22
C TRP A 249 0.17 -12.09 9.45
N TYR A 250 0.50 -11.81 10.72
CA TYR A 250 1.32 -10.64 11.07
C TYR A 250 2.70 -10.65 10.40
N ASP A 251 3.23 -11.83 10.06
CA ASP A 251 4.55 -11.94 9.44
C ASP A 251 4.54 -11.62 7.94
N PHE A 252 3.37 -11.61 7.30
CA PHE A 252 3.25 -11.45 5.85
C PHE A 252 2.38 -10.27 5.42
N GLY A 253 1.46 -9.79 6.26
CA GLY A 253 0.51 -8.77 5.87
C GLY A 253 0.23 -7.72 6.93
N ASN A 254 -0.64 -6.79 6.57
CA ASN A 254 -1.12 -5.71 7.43
C ASN A 254 -2.62 -5.81 7.76
N GLY A 255 -3.22 -6.99 7.57
CA GLY A 255 -4.61 -7.26 7.88
C GLY A 255 -5.63 -6.40 7.14
N ALA A 256 -6.82 -6.29 7.72
CA ALA A 256 -7.90 -5.48 7.14
C ALA A 256 -7.57 -3.99 7.14
N LEU A 257 -6.88 -3.49 8.17
CA LEU A 257 -6.49 -2.08 8.27
C LEU A 257 -5.55 -1.68 7.14
N GLY A 258 -4.48 -2.44 6.86
CA GLY A 258 -3.55 -2.15 5.77
C GLY A 258 -4.19 -2.33 4.40
N ASP A 259 -5.03 -3.35 4.23
CA ASP A 259 -5.69 -3.62 2.94
C ASP A 259 -6.77 -2.58 2.59
N TRP A 260 -7.52 -2.06 3.57
CA TRP A 260 -8.68 -1.18 3.34
C TRP A 260 -8.52 0.25 3.84
N GLY A 261 -7.72 0.49 4.87
CA GLY A 261 -7.52 1.83 5.44
C GLY A 261 -7.04 2.82 4.38
N ALA A 262 -6.08 2.41 3.54
CA ALA A 262 -5.57 3.19 2.43
C ALA A 262 -6.63 3.57 1.36
N HIS A 263 -7.80 2.94 1.35
CA HIS A 263 -8.91 3.28 0.46
C HIS A 263 -10.04 4.06 1.13
N ILE A 264 -10.06 4.09 2.46
CA ILE A 264 -11.19 4.66 3.20
C ILE A 264 -10.86 6.04 3.74
N PHE A 265 -9.70 6.23 4.39
CA PHE A 265 -9.37 7.49 5.02
C PHE A 265 -8.14 8.22 4.47
N ASP A 266 -7.62 7.83 3.28
CA ASP A 266 -6.44 8.44 2.69
C ASP A 266 -6.58 9.93 2.38
N THR A 267 -7.66 10.33 1.69
CA THR A 267 -7.92 11.74 1.35
C THR A 267 -8.15 12.60 2.60
N ALA A 268 -8.84 12.06 3.62
CA ALA A 268 -8.98 12.73 4.90
C ALA A 268 -7.63 12.88 5.59
N HIS A 269 -6.76 11.86 5.52
CA HIS A 269 -5.43 11.93 6.10
C HIS A 269 -4.59 13.06 5.48
N GLU A 270 -4.57 13.17 4.15
CA GLU A 270 -3.82 14.22 3.44
C GLU A 270 -4.41 15.61 3.70
N PHE A 271 -5.67 15.85 3.30
CA PHE A 271 -6.23 17.20 3.26
C PHE A 271 -6.56 17.78 4.63
N LEU A 272 -6.80 16.95 5.64
CA LEU A 272 -6.88 17.40 7.04
C LEU A 272 -5.51 17.47 7.70
N ARG A 273 -4.44 17.15 6.97
CA ARG A 273 -3.04 17.18 7.45
C ARG A 273 -2.87 16.42 8.77
N LEU A 274 -3.38 15.17 8.82
CA LEU A 274 -3.41 14.43 10.08
C LEU A 274 -2.00 14.17 10.63
N GLY A 275 -1.03 13.89 9.76
CA GLY A 275 0.32 13.50 10.18
C GLY A 275 0.29 12.17 10.94
N LEU A 276 1.00 12.08 12.05
CA LEU A 276 1.05 10.88 12.88
C LEU A 276 0.26 11.08 14.18
N PRO A 277 -0.44 10.04 14.69
CA PRO A 277 -1.20 10.14 15.93
C PRO A 277 -0.25 10.21 17.13
N GLY A 278 -0.66 10.91 18.19
CA GLY A 278 0.04 10.93 19.48
C GLY A 278 -0.32 9.75 20.39
N GLU A 279 -1.41 9.05 20.10
CA GLU A 279 -1.87 7.88 20.85
C GLU A 279 -2.62 6.92 19.93
N VAL A 280 -2.40 5.61 20.11
CA VAL A 280 -3.10 4.55 19.39
C VAL A 280 -3.59 3.51 20.40
N GLU A 281 -4.81 3.00 20.20
CA GLU A 281 -5.46 2.08 21.11
C GLU A 281 -6.19 0.96 20.36
N ALA A 282 -5.95 -0.28 20.75
CA ALA A 282 -6.82 -1.40 20.42
C ALA A 282 -8.01 -1.40 21.40
N VAL A 283 -9.13 -0.76 21.00
CA VAL A 283 -10.31 -0.59 21.86
C VAL A 283 -11.05 -1.91 22.07
N LYS A 284 -11.19 -2.69 20.99
CA LYS A 284 -11.87 -4.00 21.01
C LYS A 284 -11.26 -4.90 19.94
N LEU A 285 -10.92 -6.13 20.31
CA LEU A 285 -10.48 -7.18 19.39
C LEU A 285 -11.29 -8.44 19.65
N GLU A 286 -11.87 -9.00 18.58
CA GLU A 286 -12.55 -10.30 18.61
C GLU A 286 -11.63 -11.36 18.02
N GLY A 287 -11.43 -12.47 18.74
CA GLY A 287 -10.57 -13.56 18.28
C GLY A 287 -9.11 -13.15 18.16
N TRP A 288 -8.58 -12.39 19.13
CA TRP A 288 -7.18 -11.99 19.18
C TRP A 288 -6.24 -13.21 19.20
N SER A 289 -5.15 -13.11 18.46
CA SER A 289 -4.09 -14.12 18.37
C SER A 289 -2.73 -13.40 18.22
N PRO A 290 -1.62 -13.96 18.70
CA PRO A 290 -0.29 -13.44 18.44
C PRO A 290 0.22 -13.70 17.00
N TYR A 291 -0.44 -14.55 16.24
CA TYR A 291 -0.02 -15.00 14.90
C TYR A 291 -0.83 -14.36 13.79
N ILE A 292 -2.15 -14.26 13.97
CA ILE A 292 -3.09 -13.79 12.93
C ILE A 292 -3.91 -12.60 13.42
N PHE A 293 -4.37 -11.80 12.45
CA PHE A 293 -5.23 -10.64 12.73
C PHE A 293 -6.57 -11.06 13.32
N PRO A 294 -7.18 -10.22 14.20
CA PRO A 294 -8.48 -10.48 14.79
C PRO A 294 -9.59 -10.64 13.75
N GLN A 295 -10.67 -11.31 14.13
CA GLN A 295 -11.89 -11.42 13.32
C GLN A 295 -12.59 -10.07 13.14
N ALA A 296 -12.54 -9.25 14.19
CA ALA A 296 -13.03 -7.89 14.18
C ALA A 296 -12.16 -7.01 15.09
N SER A 297 -11.92 -5.78 14.67
CA SER A 297 -11.13 -4.81 15.42
C SER A 297 -11.84 -3.47 15.51
N THR A 298 -11.74 -2.83 16.67
CA THR A 298 -12.00 -1.40 16.84
C THR A 298 -10.73 -0.76 17.35
N LEU A 299 -10.19 0.19 16.56
CA LEU A 299 -8.98 0.93 16.91
C LEU A 299 -9.31 2.42 17.01
N ALA A 300 -8.60 3.12 17.88
CA ALA A 300 -8.66 4.57 17.99
C ALA A 300 -7.27 5.19 17.77
N PHE A 301 -7.21 6.17 16.87
CA PHE A 301 -6.02 6.97 16.59
C PHE A 301 -6.32 8.41 17.02
N ARG A 302 -5.55 8.94 17.97
CA ARG A 302 -5.76 10.29 18.51
C ARG A 302 -4.67 11.22 17.99
N PHE A 303 -5.08 12.15 17.14
CA PHE A 303 -4.21 13.15 16.53
C PHE A 303 -4.25 14.45 17.34
N PRO A 304 -3.10 15.11 17.59
CA PRO A 304 -3.07 16.39 18.28
C PRO A 304 -3.71 17.50 17.46
N ALA A 305 -3.96 18.64 18.10
CA ALA A 305 -4.33 19.87 17.40
C ALA A 305 -3.23 20.27 16.42
N ARG A 306 -3.62 20.79 15.24
CA ARG A 306 -2.68 21.08 14.14
C ARG A 306 -3.23 22.16 13.21
N GLY A 307 -2.39 23.15 12.84
CA GLY A 307 -2.71 24.15 11.80
C GLY A 307 -4.07 24.84 11.98
N GLY A 308 -4.50 25.14 13.21
CA GLY A 308 -5.82 25.70 13.51
C GLY A 308 -6.96 24.68 13.53
N MET A 309 -6.69 23.41 13.28
CA MET A 309 -7.65 22.31 13.42
C MET A 309 -7.64 21.77 14.86
N PRO A 310 -8.79 21.37 15.42
CA PRO A 310 -8.88 20.77 16.75
C PRO A 310 -8.17 19.40 16.80
N PRO A 311 -7.94 18.84 18.00
CA PRO A 311 -7.61 17.43 18.13
C PRO A 311 -8.66 16.57 17.41
N LEU A 312 -8.22 15.44 16.83
CA LEU A 312 -9.09 14.56 16.07
C LEU A 312 -8.92 13.12 16.51
N THR A 313 -10.03 12.41 16.67
CA THR A 313 -10.02 10.96 16.82
C THR A 313 -10.50 10.31 15.53
N LEU A 314 -9.66 9.44 14.95
CA LEU A 314 -10.04 8.54 13.88
C LEU A 314 -10.29 7.17 14.51
N ASN A 315 -11.51 6.67 14.39
CA ASN A 315 -11.87 5.32 14.81
C ASN A 315 -11.91 4.43 13.57
N TRP A 316 -11.30 3.26 13.67
CA TRP A 316 -11.33 2.21 12.67
C TRP A 316 -12.15 1.03 13.16
N TYR A 317 -13.02 0.53 12.31
CA TYR A 317 -13.83 -0.66 12.58
C TYR A 317 -13.69 -1.64 11.42
N ASP A 318 -13.33 -2.87 11.70
CA ASP A 318 -13.35 -3.95 10.72
C ASP A 318 -14.03 -5.21 11.27
N GLY A 319 -14.41 -6.11 10.37
CA GLY A 319 -15.13 -7.32 10.69
C GLY A 319 -16.64 -7.22 10.50
N LEU A 320 -17.32 -8.38 10.43
CA LEU A 320 -18.77 -8.42 10.28
C LEU A 320 -19.50 -7.85 11.48
N ASN A 321 -20.43 -6.94 11.22
CA ASN A 321 -21.27 -6.30 12.24
C ASN A 321 -20.50 -5.46 13.28
N ASN A 322 -19.24 -5.15 13.01
CA ASN A 322 -18.42 -4.27 13.83
C ASN A 322 -18.27 -2.92 13.14
N PHE A 323 -19.19 -2.01 13.37
CA PHE A 323 -19.18 -0.66 12.84
C PHE A 323 -19.78 0.33 13.85
N PRO A 324 -19.49 1.65 13.71
CA PRO A 324 -19.98 2.65 14.64
C PRO A 324 -21.49 2.83 14.54
N PRO A 325 -22.13 3.41 15.56
CA PRO A 325 -23.45 3.97 15.41
C PRO A 325 -23.45 4.96 14.23
N LEU A 326 -24.33 4.72 13.25
CA LEU A 326 -24.43 5.59 12.08
C LEU A 326 -25.29 6.82 12.42
N PRO A 327 -24.89 8.03 11.98
CA PRO A 327 -25.66 9.23 12.27
C PRO A 327 -26.97 9.27 11.48
N ASP A 328 -27.91 10.08 11.95
CA ASP A 328 -29.16 10.35 11.27
C ASP A 328 -28.90 10.82 9.82
N GLY A 329 -29.71 10.31 8.89
CA GLY A 329 -29.59 10.62 7.48
C GLY A 329 -28.47 9.87 6.74
N PHE A 330 -27.76 8.95 7.39
CA PHE A 330 -26.74 8.15 6.70
C PHE A 330 -27.29 7.34 5.52
N GLY A 331 -28.50 6.80 5.62
CA GLY A 331 -29.22 6.10 4.56
C GLY A 331 -30.01 7.02 3.60
N GLY A 332 -29.91 8.34 3.73
CA GLY A 332 -30.66 9.32 2.96
C GLY A 332 -30.25 9.39 1.48
N GLU A 333 -31.12 10.04 0.71
CA GLU A 333 -30.98 10.26 -0.73
C GLU A 333 -29.74 11.10 -1.07
N VAL A 334 -29.11 10.83 -2.22
CA VAL A 334 -27.99 11.62 -2.75
C VAL A 334 -28.55 12.88 -3.40
N VAL A 335 -28.11 14.04 -2.97
CA VAL A 335 -28.60 15.36 -3.45
C VAL A 335 -27.53 16.15 -4.20
N ASP A 336 -26.24 15.80 -4.06
CA ASP A 336 -25.15 16.53 -4.71
C ASP A 336 -25.07 16.16 -6.20
N PRO A 337 -25.29 17.10 -7.14
CA PRO A 337 -25.21 16.84 -8.59
C PRO A 337 -23.81 16.45 -9.07
N ASN A 338 -22.76 16.72 -8.29
CA ASN A 338 -21.39 16.34 -8.62
C ASN A 338 -21.04 14.89 -8.18
N ILE A 339 -21.97 14.23 -7.49
CA ILE A 339 -21.79 12.84 -7.08
C ILE A 339 -22.51 11.96 -8.09
N PRO A 340 -21.78 11.11 -8.85
CA PRO A 340 -22.43 10.15 -9.73
C PRO A 340 -23.40 9.28 -8.90
N PRO A 341 -24.55 8.91 -9.45
CA PRO A 341 -25.50 8.03 -8.76
C PRO A 341 -24.75 6.77 -8.30
N PRO A 342 -25.10 6.20 -7.15
CA PRO A 342 -24.43 5.00 -6.68
C PRO A 342 -24.51 3.95 -7.78
N SER A 343 -23.34 3.47 -8.22
CA SER A 343 -23.26 2.31 -9.11
C SER A 343 -24.13 1.20 -8.53
N ALA A 344 -24.84 0.45 -9.34
CA ALA A 344 -25.99 -0.42 -9.06
C ALA A 344 -25.93 -1.43 -7.89
N GLY A 345 -25.14 -1.18 -6.86
CA GLY A 345 -25.06 -1.90 -5.58
C GLY A 345 -25.89 -1.29 -4.44
N GLY A 346 -26.79 -0.35 -4.73
CA GLY A 346 -27.43 0.49 -3.72
C GLY A 346 -28.20 -0.19 -2.59
N LYS A 347 -28.80 -1.35 -2.81
CA LYS A 347 -29.51 -2.08 -1.75
C LYS A 347 -28.61 -2.93 -0.85
N ASP A 348 -27.46 -3.39 -1.36
CA ASP A 348 -26.47 -4.15 -0.56
C ASP A 348 -25.51 -3.24 0.20
N ALA A 349 -25.31 -2.00 -0.24
CA ALA A 349 -24.48 -1.00 0.45
C ALA A 349 -25.02 -0.65 1.84
N LEU A 350 -26.35 -0.64 2.02
CA LEU A 350 -26.98 -0.43 3.34
C LEU A 350 -26.86 -1.63 4.26
N LYS A 351 -26.83 -2.85 3.70
CA LYS A 351 -26.71 -4.11 4.49
C LYS A 351 -25.26 -4.35 4.97
N ARG A 352 -24.26 -3.83 4.27
CA ARG A 352 -22.84 -4.02 4.59
C ARG A 352 -22.04 -2.75 4.29
N PRO A 353 -22.21 -1.69 5.09
CA PRO A 353 -21.53 -0.43 4.83
C PRO A 353 -20.00 -0.60 4.88
N THR A 354 -19.32 0.05 3.92
CA THR A 354 -17.87 0.22 3.89
C THR A 354 -17.60 1.66 3.53
N GLY A 355 -16.86 2.38 4.38
CA GLY A 355 -16.61 3.80 4.14
C GLY A 355 -16.27 4.56 5.40
N LYS A 356 -16.72 5.81 5.46
CA LYS A 356 -16.41 6.72 6.57
C LYS A 356 -17.53 7.70 6.83
N VAL A 357 -17.58 8.18 8.06
CA VAL A 357 -18.32 9.38 8.47
C VAL A 357 -17.33 10.39 9.02
N ILE A 358 -17.40 11.63 8.57
CA ILE A 358 -16.55 12.74 8.97
C ILE A 358 -17.41 13.78 9.68
N TYR A 359 -17.05 14.09 10.92
CA TYR A 359 -17.76 15.05 11.76
C TYR A 359 -16.98 16.36 11.83
N GLY A 360 -17.44 17.36 11.08
CA GLY A 360 -16.89 18.72 11.05
C GLY A 360 -17.74 19.70 11.84
N GLU A 361 -17.32 20.97 11.84
CA GLU A 361 -18.10 22.05 12.46
C GLU A 361 -19.35 22.37 11.63
N GLY A 362 -20.52 22.03 12.17
CA GLY A 362 -21.83 22.29 11.56
C GLY A 362 -22.22 21.34 10.42
N LEU A 363 -21.33 20.51 9.91
CA LEU A 363 -21.60 19.57 8.82
C LEU A 363 -21.06 18.17 9.12
N THR A 364 -21.83 17.18 8.72
CA THR A 364 -21.43 15.77 8.75
C THR A 364 -21.40 15.23 7.32
N PHE A 365 -20.37 14.45 7.01
CA PHE A 365 -20.18 13.90 5.68
C PHE A 365 -20.12 12.37 5.75
N LYS A 366 -20.77 11.70 4.81
CA LYS A 366 -20.55 10.25 4.56
C LYS A 366 -19.76 10.06 3.27
N GLY A 367 -18.93 9.05 3.22
CA GLY A 367 -18.17 8.65 2.04
C GLY A 367 -17.94 7.15 1.98
N GLY A 368 -17.78 6.62 0.79
CA GLY A 368 -17.42 5.22 0.57
C GLY A 368 -15.90 5.01 0.62
N SER A 369 -15.47 4.00 -0.11
CA SER A 369 -14.06 3.65 -0.34
C SER A 369 -13.65 3.95 -1.78
N HIS A 370 -12.37 3.78 -2.11
CA HIS A 370 -11.83 3.82 -3.49
C HIS A 370 -12.15 5.11 -4.25
N GLY A 371 -12.09 6.26 -3.60
CA GLY A 371 -12.30 7.55 -4.25
C GLY A 371 -13.77 7.94 -4.45
N SER A 372 -14.70 7.27 -3.77
CA SER A 372 -16.10 7.68 -3.74
C SER A 372 -16.25 9.07 -3.14
N ALA A 373 -16.98 9.94 -3.82
CA ALA A 373 -17.24 11.30 -3.37
C ALA A 373 -17.99 11.35 -2.03
N LEU A 374 -17.77 12.43 -1.28
CA LEU A 374 -18.46 12.71 -0.02
C LEU A 374 -19.87 13.23 -0.27
N GLN A 375 -20.77 12.91 0.64
CA GLN A 375 -22.12 13.44 0.70
C GLN A 375 -22.33 14.14 2.05
N ILE A 376 -22.92 15.31 2.03
CA ILE A 376 -23.39 15.99 3.25
C ILE A 376 -24.64 15.26 3.74
N ILE A 377 -24.72 15.01 5.03
CA ILE A 377 -25.87 14.37 5.67
C ILE A 377 -26.34 15.19 6.90
N PRO A 378 -27.66 15.23 7.16
CA PRO A 378 -28.77 14.67 6.38
C PRO A 378 -29.01 15.39 5.06
N SER A 379 -29.83 14.81 4.16
CA SER A 379 -30.14 15.38 2.84
C SER A 379 -30.71 16.79 2.89
N ALA A 380 -31.44 17.16 3.94
CA ALA A 380 -31.93 18.52 4.14
C ALA A 380 -30.78 19.55 4.22
N MET A 381 -29.73 19.22 4.98
CA MET A 381 -28.52 20.04 5.06
C MET A 381 -27.77 20.11 3.73
N ALA A 382 -27.73 18.99 2.96
CA ALA A 382 -27.13 18.99 1.65
C ALA A 382 -27.80 19.97 0.68
N ARG A 383 -29.15 20.04 0.67
CA ARG A 383 -29.92 20.98 -0.14
C ARG A 383 -29.66 22.43 0.28
N GLU A 384 -29.60 22.70 1.57
CA GLU A 384 -29.30 24.04 2.10
C GLU A 384 -27.90 24.51 1.67
N MET A 385 -26.95 23.60 1.57
CA MET A 385 -25.58 23.91 1.20
C MET A 385 -25.34 23.98 -0.31
N GLU A 386 -26.23 23.49 -1.16
CA GLU A 386 -26.03 23.30 -2.60
C GLU A 386 -25.44 24.53 -3.31
N SER A 387 -26.02 25.71 -3.09
CA SER A 387 -25.58 26.99 -3.71
C SER A 387 -24.21 27.48 -3.17
N ARG A 388 -23.72 26.92 -2.09
CA ARG A 388 -22.46 27.28 -1.41
C ARG A 388 -21.33 26.33 -1.71
N LEU A 389 -21.59 25.19 -2.38
CA LEU A 389 -20.56 24.20 -2.70
C LEU A 389 -19.66 24.70 -3.84
N PRO A 390 -18.34 24.52 -3.72
CA PRO A 390 -17.42 24.90 -4.79
C PRO A 390 -17.55 23.93 -5.97
N LYS A 391 -17.24 24.43 -7.18
CA LYS A 391 -17.09 23.56 -8.34
C LYS A 391 -15.90 22.61 -8.11
N VAL A 392 -16.14 21.32 -8.28
CA VAL A 392 -15.09 20.29 -8.16
C VAL A 392 -14.37 20.15 -9.50
N PRO A 393 -13.02 20.30 -9.54
CA PRO A 393 -12.27 20.08 -10.77
C PRO A 393 -12.31 18.61 -11.22
N GLU A 394 -12.26 18.38 -12.51
CA GLU A 394 -12.06 17.05 -13.06
C GLU A 394 -10.61 16.58 -12.90
N SER A 395 -10.41 15.28 -12.80
CA SER A 395 -9.07 14.71 -12.76
C SER A 395 -8.40 14.82 -14.13
N PRO A 396 -7.19 15.41 -14.23
CA PRO A 396 -6.47 15.54 -15.50
C PRO A 396 -5.95 14.19 -16.01
N SER A 397 -5.84 13.20 -15.15
CA SER A 397 -5.35 11.86 -15.47
C SER A 397 -5.84 10.84 -14.42
N ASN A 398 -6.08 9.60 -14.83
CA ASN A 398 -6.30 8.53 -13.87
C ASN A 398 -5.00 8.18 -13.12
N HIS A 399 -5.08 7.32 -12.12
CA HIS A 399 -3.98 7.05 -11.21
C HIS A 399 -2.73 6.47 -11.91
N VAL A 400 -2.93 5.54 -12.84
CA VAL A 400 -1.84 4.91 -13.61
C VAL A 400 -1.20 5.91 -14.58
N VAL A 401 -2.02 6.69 -15.30
CA VAL A 401 -1.53 7.73 -16.22
C VAL A 401 -0.80 8.83 -15.45
N ASN A 402 -1.27 9.21 -14.26
CA ASN A 402 -0.57 10.15 -13.40
C ASN A 402 0.85 9.69 -13.06
N PHE A 403 1.01 8.40 -12.71
CA PHE A 403 2.34 7.84 -12.47
C PHE A 403 3.23 7.91 -13.72
N LEU A 404 2.73 7.50 -14.88
CA LEU A 404 3.50 7.51 -16.12
C LEU A 404 3.90 8.94 -16.54
N ARG A 405 3.02 9.92 -16.36
CA ARG A 405 3.33 11.33 -16.59
C ARG A 405 4.34 11.87 -15.57
N ALA A 406 4.26 11.42 -14.32
CA ALA A 406 5.25 11.77 -13.31
C ALA A 406 6.64 11.18 -13.64
N CYS A 407 6.73 9.96 -14.16
CA CYS A 407 7.99 9.41 -14.66
C CYS A 407 8.63 10.26 -15.77
N ARG A 408 7.81 10.98 -16.55
CA ARG A 408 8.27 11.89 -17.60
C ARG A 408 8.50 13.34 -17.12
N GLY A 409 8.19 13.62 -15.85
CA GLY A 409 8.26 14.98 -15.30
C GLY A 409 7.12 15.91 -15.74
N GLU A 410 6.05 15.38 -16.35
CA GLU A 410 4.88 16.14 -16.82
C GLU A 410 3.87 16.41 -15.69
N GLU A 411 3.78 15.52 -14.71
CA GLU A 411 2.96 15.67 -13.50
C GLU A 411 3.79 15.29 -12.26
N LYS A 412 3.23 15.52 -11.07
CA LYS A 412 3.71 14.92 -9.81
C LYS A 412 2.83 13.74 -9.44
N CYS A 413 3.42 12.71 -8.83
CA CYS A 413 2.65 11.61 -8.24
C CYS A 413 1.70 12.17 -7.18
N ARG A 414 0.37 11.92 -7.33
CA ARG A 414 -0.61 12.39 -6.34
C ARG A 414 -0.47 11.64 -5.03
N SER A 415 -0.27 10.33 -5.10
CA SER A 415 0.00 9.48 -3.95
C SER A 415 1.49 9.12 -3.89
N SER A 416 2.38 10.15 -3.91
CA SER A 416 3.80 9.93 -3.74
C SER A 416 4.11 9.23 -2.42
N PHE A 417 5.27 8.62 -2.28
CA PHE A 417 5.64 8.00 -1.00
C PHE A 417 5.69 9.02 0.14
N ALA A 418 6.06 10.26 -0.16
CA ALA A 418 6.01 11.35 0.82
C ALA A 418 4.56 11.66 1.29
N VAL A 419 3.54 11.49 0.44
CA VAL A 419 2.12 11.68 0.77
C VAL A 419 1.54 10.43 1.44
N ALA A 420 1.76 9.26 0.84
CA ALA A 420 1.21 8.00 1.31
C ALA A 420 1.90 7.43 2.56
N GLY A 421 3.16 7.79 2.78
CA GLY A 421 3.97 7.24 3.86
C GLY A 421 3.39 7.51 5.25
N PRO A 422 3.05 8.74 5.64
CA PRO A 422 2.44 9.01 6.95
C PRO A 422 1.11 8.30 7.17
N LEU A 423 0.32 8.09 6.11
CA LEU A 423 -0.89 7.25 6.15
C LEU A 423 -0.54 5.79 6.46
N CYS A 424 0.44 5.22 5.74
CA CYS A 424 0.89 3.85 5.95
C CYS A 424 1.54 3.67 7.33
N GLN A 425 2.29 4.65 7.82
CA GLN A 425 2.85 4.66 9.17
C GLN A 425 1.75 4.68 10.23
N THR A 426 0.69 5.46 10.05
CA THR A 426 -0.48 5.44 10.95
C THR A 426 -1.12 4.05 10.98
N MET A 427 -1.30 3.40 9.83
CA MET A 427 -1.82 2.03 9.78
C MET A 427 -0.87 1.03 10.45
N SER A 428 0.45 1.15 10.27
CA SER A 428 1.44 0.31 10.94
C SER A 428 1.38 0.43 12.47
N LEU A 429 1.18 1.65 13.01
CA LEU A 429 0.94 1.84 14.45
C LEU A 429 -0.32 1.11 14.91
N GLY A 430 -1.40 1.13 14.12
CA GLY A 430 -2.61 0.37 14.40
C GLY A 430 -2.37 -1.15 14.41
N VAL A 431 -1.58 -1.66 13.47
CA VAL A 431 -1.17 -3.09 13.43
C VAL A 431 -0.40 -3.47 14.69
N ILE A 432 0.50 -2.61 15.18
CA ILE A 432 1.22 -2.84 16.44
C ILE A 432 0.25 -2.92 17.63
N ALA A 433 -0.72 -2.01 17.69
CA ALA A 433 -1.75 -2.02 18.73
C ALA A 433 -2.60 -3.31 18.70
N GLN A 434 -3.00 -3.77 17.50
CA GLN A 434 -3.72 -5.04 17.32
C GLN A 434 -2.88 -6.24 17.75
N ARG A 435 -1.62 -6.32 17.32
CA ARG A 435 -0.73 -7.45 17.60
C ARG A 435 -0.49 -7.63 19.09
N LEU A 436 -0.33 -6.52 19.83
CA LEU A 436 -0.07 -6.53 21.27
C LEU A 436 -1.34 -6.41 22.12
N ASN A 437 -2.51 -6.22 21.50
CA ASN A 437 -3.77 -5.94 22.19
C ASN A 437 -3.58 -4.84 23.25
N THR A 438 -3.13 -3.67 22.83
CA THR A 438 -2.67 -2.64 23.77
C THR A 438 -3.03 -1.23 23.32
N LYS A 439 -2.81 -0.30 24.23
CA LYS A 439 -2.78 1.15 24.02
C LYS A 439 -1.35 1.64 24.24
N PHE A 440 -0.91 2.65 23.48
CA PHE A 440 0.37 3.30 23.70
C PHE A 440 0.38 4.75 23.21
N ARG A 441 1.36 5.51 23.71
CA ARG A 441 1.68 6.87 23.27
C ARG A 441 2.83 6.85 22.27
N PHE A 442 2.62 7.54 21.16
CA PHE A 442 3.63 7.73 20.14
C PHE A 442 4.04 9.21 20.09
N ASP A 443 5.34 9.46 20.10
CA ASP A 443 5.89 10.82 19.94
C ASP A 443 6.30 11.04 18.47
N PRO A 444 5.53 11.82 17.68
CA PRO A 444 5.86 12.08 16.29
C PRO A 444 7.20 12.81 16.09
N SER A 445 7.69 13.53 17.10
CA SER A 445 8.95 14.30 17.01
C SER A 445 10.19 13.40 17.09
N THR A 446 10.12 12.33 17.86
CA THR A 446 11.19 11.34 18.02
C THR A 446 10.98 10.09 17.19
N GLY A 447 9.75 9.87 16.68
CA GLY A 447 9.37 8.66 15.99
C GLY A 447 9.36 7.41 16.90
N ARG A 448 9.09 7.57 18.20
CA ARG A 448 9.18 6.51 19.20
C ARG A 448 7.88 6.31 19.96
N ILE A 449 7.63 5.09 20.39
CA ILE A 449 6.59 4.77 21.37
C ILE A 449 7.21 4.89 22.77
N THR A 450 6.64 5.77 23.62
CA THR A 450 7.31 6.25 24.82
C THR A 450 6.94 5.49 26.09
N ASP A 451 5.84 4.76 26.11
CA ASP A 451 5.26 4.11 27.29
C ASP A 451 5.11 2.56 27.14
N ASN A 452 5.59 1.99 26.04
CA ASN A 452 5.54 0.55 25.78
C ASN A 452 6.76 0.08 24.98
N ALA A 453 7.77 -0.45 25.64
CA ALA A 453 9.02 -0.89 25.00
C ALA A 453 8.83 -2.03 23.97
N LYS A 454 7.85 -2.94 24.19
CA LYS A 454 7.55 -4.01 23.21
C LYS A 454 6.95 -3.43 21.93
N ALA A 455 6.05 -2.47 22.07
CA ALA A 455 5.47 -1.77 20.92
C ALA A 455 6.52 -0.94 20.17
N ASP A 456 7.41 -0.25 20.89
CA ASP A 456 8.49 0.53 20.32
C ASP A 456 9.48 -0.33 19.49
N ALA A 457 9.82 -1.52 19.98
CA ALA A 457 10.64 -2.46 19.22
C ALA A 457 10.00 -2.90 17.89
N LEU A 458 8.67 -3.00 17.85
CA LEU A 458 7.93 -3.37 16.63
C LEU A 458 7.88 -2.27 15.56
N LEU A 459 8.24 -1.02 15.88
CA LEU A 459 8.38 0.03 14.85
C LEU A 459 9.41 -0.35 13.79
N SER A 460 10.46 -1.04 14.15
CA SER A 460 11.47 -1.55 13.22
C SER A 460 10.97 -2.74 12.39
N GLY A 461 9.88 -3.37 12.80
CA GLY A 461 9.46 -4.67 12.28
C GLY A 461 10.34 -5.81 12.80
N VAL A 462 10.06 -7.01 12.33
CA VAL A 462 10.91 -8.18 12.57
C VAL A 462 12.22 -7.98 11.78
N PRO A 463 13.41 -8.31 12.35
CA PRO A 463 14.65 -8.25 11.59
C PRO A 463 14.55 -9.06 10.30
N PRO A 464 15.14 -8.60 9.19
CA PRO A 464 15.08 -9.34 7.95
C PRO A 464 15.82 -10.67 8.07
N ARG A 465 15.42 -11.64 7.27
CA ARG A 465 16.10 -12.91 7.09
C ARG A 465 17.55 -12.67 6.62
N LYS A 466 18.46 -13.54 7.02
CA LYS A 466 19.88 -13.45 6.66
C LYS A 466 20.07 -13.34 5.14
N GLY A 467 20.84 -12.35 4.71
CA GLY A 467 21.11 -12.06 3.30
C GLY A 467 20.16 -11.04 2.69
N TRP A 468 19.20 -10.50 3.47
CA TRP A 468 18.27 -9.46 3.02
C TRP A 468 18.50 -8.11 3.71
N GLU A 469 19.52 -7.99 4.56
CA GLU A 469 19.81 -6.80 5.34
C GLU A 469 20.23 -5.60 4.47
N GLN A 470 20.81 -5.84 3.30
CA GLN A 470 21.28 -4.81 2.38
C GLN A 470 20.17 -3.85 1.92
N PHE A 471 18.91 -4.30 1.88
CA PHE A 471 17.78 -3.46 1.47
C PHE A 471 17.42 -2.40 2.52
N TYR A 472 17.92 -2.54 3.76
CA TYR A 472 17.71 -1.57 4.85
C TYR A 472 18.83 -0.51 4.95
N ALA A 473 19.83 -0.58 4.08
CA ALA A 473 20.88 0.43 3.96
C ALA A 473 20.46 1.48 2.92
N LEU A 474 20.53 2.77 3.32
CA LEU A 474 20.28 3.92 2.43
C LEU A 474 21.56 4.63 2.07
#